data_19c1cfc40ed715ca91e61bae97726b69
#
_entry.id   19c1cfc40ed715ca91e61bae97726b69
#
_cell.length_a   1.000
_cell.length_b   1.000
_cell.length_c   1.000
_cell.angle_alpha   90.00
_cell.angle_beta   90.00
_cell.angle_gamma   90.00
#
_symmetry.space_group_name_H-M   'P 1'
#
loop_
_entity.id
_entity.type
_entity.pdbx_description
1 polymer ?
#
loop_
_entity_poly.entity_id
_entity_poly.type
_entity_poly.pdbx_seq_one_letter_code
_entity_poly.pdbx_strand_id
1 'polypeptide(L)'
;MGRQYSLENTRNIGIMAHIDAGKTTTTERILYYTGINHKIGETHDGGATMDWMAQEQERGITITSAATTCFWQPKEGPFKGIKNRINIIDTPGHVDFTVEVQRSLRVLDGSVTVMCAKGGVEPQSETVWRQADDYSVPRMIFVNKMDIMGADFYNVVNMVHERLNANGVPIQLPIGAEDTFVGIIDLMNMDAEIYDDELGTKFHKDAIPADMQEKAEEYHQAMVEAICETDEALLEKFLSDEEISVDELKAALRKATINNEIVPMLCGTAYRNKGVQMLLDAVIEYMPSPVDVPAIKGVNPDTDEEDERPSSDDAPFAALAFKIATDPFVGKICFFRVYSGTLEKGSYVLNSCKGKRERMGRILQMHANHREDLDIVYSGDIAAAVGLQNTTTGETLCDEKHPIILESMDFPEPVIRVAIEPKTKAGQEKMGIALAKLAEEDPTFKTYTDEETGQTIIAGMGELHLEIIVDRLLREFKVEANVGEPQVSYREAIRKSVNIEHKYARQSGGKGQYGHVLLKLEPLEEGAGYEFVNAIVGGAIPKEYIPAVDAGI
;
A
#
# COMPACT_ATOMS: atom_id res chain seq x y z
N MET A 1 23.82 -21.50 -5.90
CA MET A 1 23.30 -21.48 -7.30
C MET A 1 23.27 -20.03 -7.73
N GLY A 2 23.61 -19.71 -8.98
CA GLY A 2 23.52 -18.33 -9.47
C GLY A 2 22.06 -17.91 -9.65
N ARG A 3 21.82 -16.61 -9.74
CA ARG A 3 20.52 -15.98 -10.05
C ARG A 3 19.89 -16.58 -11.32
N GLN A 4 18.61 -16.87 -11.28
CA GLN A 4 17.90 -17.45 -12.43
C GLN A 4 17.48 -16.39 -13.45
N TYR A 5 17.14 -15.17 -12.99
CA TYR A 5 16.73 -14.02 -13.81
C TYR A 5 17.61 -12.84 -13.45
N SER A 6 18.17 -12.15 -14.46
CA SER A 6 18.99 -10.96 -14.21
C SER A 6 18.14 -9.80 -13.64
N LEU A 7 18.81 -8.84 -13.02
CA LEU A 7 18.14 -7.63 -12.49
C LEU A 7 17.44 -6.83 -13.59
N GLU A 8 18.09 -6.70 -14.75
CA GLU A 8 17.54 -5.98 -15.91
C GLU A 8 16.23 -6.62 -16.42
N ASN A 9 16.07 -7.93 -16.21
CA ASN A 9 14.89 -8.69 -16.64
C ASN A 9 13.88 -8.91 -15.50
N THR A 10 13.97 -8.10 -14.44
CA THR A 10 13.03 -8.11 -13.32
C THR A 10 12.23 -6.80 -13.33
N ARG A 11 10.93 -6.87 -13.02
CA ARG A 11 10.03 -5.73 -12.84
C ARG A 11 9.30 -5.88 -11.51
N ASN A 12 9.32 -4.85 -10.68
CA ASN A 12 8.54 -4.78 -9.45
C ASN A 12 7.47 -3.71 -9.63
N ILE A 13 6.25 -4.12 -9.94
CA ILE A 13 5.17 -3.22 -10.28
C ILE A 13 3.98 -3.32 -9.33
N GLY A 14 3.32 -2.18 -9.11
CA GLY A 14 2.03 -2.12 -8.46
C GLY A 14 0.89 -1.97 -9.46
N ILE A 15 -0.24 -2.59 -9.19
CA ILE A 15 -1.49 -2.32 -9.92
C ILE A 15 -2.36 -1.44 -9.03
N MET A 16 -2.63 -0.23 -9.48
CA MET A 16 -3.39 0.79 -8.77
C MET A 16 -4.65 1.16 -9.52
N ALA A 17 -5.71 1.48 -8.81
CA ALA A 17 -6.96 1.89 -9.44
C ALA A 17 -7.91 2.50 -8.40
N HIS A 18 -8.88 3.29 -8.86
CA HIS A 18 -10.07 3.56 -8.06
C HIS A 18 -11.00 2.33 -7.98
N ILE A 19 -11.99 2.39 -7.10
CA ILE A 19 -13.00 1.34 -6.95
C ILE A 19 -13.69 1.10 -8.29
N ASP A 20 -13.90 -0.16 -8.64
CA ASP A 20 -14.56 -0.60 -9.87
C ASP A 20 -13.86 -0.22 -11.21
N ALA A 21 -12.62 0.25 -11.22
CA ALA A 21 -11.87 0.43 -12.47
C ALA A 21 -11.51 -0.89 -13.17
N GLY A 22 -11.63 -2.01 -12.46
CA GLY A 22 -11.29 -3.34 -12.96
C GLY A 22 -9.85 -3.77 -12.64
N LYS A 23 -9.29 -3.27 -11.53
CA LYS A 23 -7.96 -3.62 -11.03
C LYS A 23 -7.78 -5.13 -10.90
N THR A 24 -8.57 -5.78 -10.04
CA THR A 24 -8.50 -7.23 -9.79
C THR A 24 -8.70 -8.03 -11.08
N THR A 25 -9.64 -7.61 -11.95
CA THR A 25 -9.85 -8.25 -13.26
C THR A 25 -8.58 -8.14 -14.12
N THR A 26 -7.92 -6.98 -14.15
CA THR A 26 -6.67 -6.79 -14.91
C THR A 26 -5.57 -7.68 -14.37
N THR A 27 -5.38 -7.74 -13.05
CA THR A 27 -4.39 -8.59 -12.39
C THR A 27 -4.66 -10.07 -12.67
N GLU A 28 -5.90 -10.54 -12.55
CA GLU A 28 -6.29 -11.93 -12.86
C GLU A 28 -6.01 -12.30 -14.34
N ARG A 29 -6.22 -11.38 -15.28
CA ARG A 29 -5.90 -11.61 -16.70
C ARG A 29 -4.38 -11.67 -16.94
N ILE A 30 -3.61 -10.83 -16.25
CA ILE A 30 -2.14 -10.93 -16.27
C ILE A 30 -1.70 -12.32 -15.78
N LEU A 31 -2.25 -12.79 -14.65
CA LEU A 31 -1.92 -14.12 -14.11
C LEU A 31 -2.35 -15.25 -15.04
N TYR A 32 -3.46 -15.10 -15.73
CA TYR A 32 -3.90 -16.07 -16.75
C TYR A 32 -2.94 -16.14 -17.95
N TYR A 33 -2.60 -14.99 -18.56
CA TYR A 33 -1.71 -14.96 -19.72
C TYR A 33 -0.26 -15.38 -19.40
N THR A 34 0.18 -15.18 -18.17
CA THR A 34 1.49 -15.62 -17.69
C THR A 34 1.50 -17.09 -17.24
N GLY A 35 0.35 -17.78 -17.29
CA GLY A 35 0.22 -19.21 -16.99
C GLY A 35 0.24 -19.56 -15.49
N ILE A 36 0.14 -18.58 -14.60
CA ILE A 36 -0.01 -18.82 -13.16
C ILE A 36 -1.41 -19.37 -12.88
N ASN A 37 -2.44 -18.79 -13.47
CA ASN A 37 -3.80 -19.27 -13.39
C ASN A 37 -4.16 -20.08 -14.64
N HIS A 38 -4.73 -21.26 -14.44
CA HIS A 38 -5.19 -22.14 -15.53
C HIS A 38 -6.64 -21.88 -15.95
N LYS A 39 -7.38 -21.10 -15.16
CA LYS A 39 -8.75 -20.68 -15.44
C LYS A 39 -8.85 -19.17 -15.28
N ILE A 40 -9.69 -18.56 -16.09
CA ILE A 40 -10.06 -17.16 -15.94
C ILE A 40 -10.91 -17.05 -14.68
N GLY A 41 -10.36 -16.45 -13.62
CA GLY A 41 -11.10 -16.13 -12.39
C GLY A 41 -12.01 -14.92 -12.67
N GLU A 42 -13.28 -15.02 -12.29
CA GLU A 42 -14.20 -13.88 -12.29
C GLU A 42 -14.37 -13.35 -10.88
N THR A 43 -14.20 -12.05 -10.71
CA THR A 43 -14.31 -11.37 -9.41
C THR A 43 -15.71 -11.51 -8.81
N HIS A 44 -16.74 -11.50 -9.66
CA HIS A 44 -18.14 -11.64 -9.23
C HIS A 44 -18.51 -13.04 -8.70
N ASP A 45 -17.75 -14.07 -9.07
CA ASP A 45 -17.98 -15.44 -8.63
C ASP A 45 -17.09 -15.87 -7.44
N GLY A 46 -16.34 -14.92 -6.85
CA GLY A 46 -15.42 -15.19 -5.74
C GLY A 46 -14.22 -16.06 -6.12
N GLY A 47 -13.91 -16.14 -7.42
CA GLY A 47 -12.84 -16.96 -7.98
C GLY A 47 -11.50 -16.25 -8.18
N ALA A 48 -11.36 -15.00 -7.71
CA ALA A 48 -10.13 -14.23 -7.87
C ALA A 48 -9.02 -14.78 -6.95
N THR A 49 -7.83 -14.99 -7.52
CA THR A 49 -6.67 -15.54 -6.81
C THR A 49 -6.04 -14.53 -5.86
N MET A 50 -6.06 -13.24 -6.25
CA MET A 50 -5.46 -12.18 -5.47
C MET A 50 -6.33 -11.74 -4.30
N ASP A 51 -7.65 -11.73 -4.45
CA ASP A 51 -8.61 -11.46 -3.37
C ASP A 51 -8.90 -12.76 -2.60
N TRP A 52 -7.98 -13.16 -1.75
CA TRP A 52 -8.02 -14.45 -1.05
C TRP A 52 -8.79 -14.44 0.28
N MET A 53 -9.04 -13.27 0.86
CA MET A 53 -9.81 -13.13 2.08
C MET A 53 -11.31 -13.30 1.80
N ALA A 54 -12.02 -13.97 2.71
CA ALA A 54 -13.47 -14.11 2.58
C ALA A 54 -14.20 -12.76 2.49
N GLN A 55 -13.72 -11.75 3.23
CA GLN A 55 -14.26 -10.40 3.21
C GLN A 55 -14.05 -9.69 1.86
N GLU A 56 -12.91 -9.91 1.20
CA GLU A 56 -12.63 -9.39 -0.14
C GLU A 56 -13.59 -9.99 -1.17
N GLN A 57 -13.76 -11.31 -1.12
CA GLN A 57 -14.64 -12.04 -2.02
C GLN A 57 -16.12 -11.70 -1.83
N GLU A 58 -16.57 -11.58 -0.56
CA GLU A 58 -17.97 -11.24 -0.24
C GLU A 58 -18.33 -9.80 -0.63
N ARG A 59 -17.36 -8.87 -0.53
CA ARG A 59 -17.58 -7.44 -0.80
C ARG A 59 -17.17 -7.03 -2.21
N GLY A 60 -16.41 -7.86 -2.91
CA GLY A 60 -15.87 -7.57 -4.24
C GLY A 60 -14.83 -6.44 -4.26
N ILE A 61 -14.13 -6.22 -3.15
CA ILE A 61 -13.09 -5.20 -3.02
C ILE A 61 -11.80 -5.80 -2.47
N THR A 62 -10.66 -5.35 -2.95
CA THR A 62 -9.36 -5.66 -2.35
C THR A 62 -9.17 -4.87 -1.06
N ILE A 63 -8.86 -5.53 0.03
CA ILE A 63 -8.67 -4.96 1.36
C ILE A 63 -7.18 -4.91 1.69
N THR A 64 -6.47 -6.01 1.47
CA THR A 64 -5.03 -6.11 1.75
C THR A 64 -4.24 -6.26 0.46
N SER A 65 -3.05 -5.65 0.40
CA SER A 65 -2.16 -5.85 -0.74
C SER A 65 -1.71 -7.31 -0.82
N ALA A 66 -1.74 -7.88 -2.02
CA ALA A 66 -1.26 -9.22 -2.29
C ALA A 66 -0.07 -9.17 -3.26
N ALA A 67 0.98 -9.95 -2.96
CA ALA A 67 2.16 -10.06 -3.80
C ALA A 67 2.14 -11.37 -4.57
N THR A 68 2.45 -11.32 -5.85
CA THR A 68 2.60 -12.50 -6.70
C THR A 68 3.74 -12.30 -7.69
N THR A 69 4.33 -13.40 -8.13
CA THR A 69 5.37 -13.39 -9.15
C THR A 69 4.88 -14.12 -10.38
N CYS A 70 5.04 -13.52 -11.54
CA CYS A 70 4.73 -14.14 -12.83
C CYS A 70 5.88 -13.93 -13.82
N PHE A 71 5.77 -14.57 -14.98
CA PHE A 71 6.82 -14.55 -16.00
C PHE A 71 6.22 -14.22 -17.36
N TRP A 72 6.84 -13.28 -18.07
CA TRP A 72 6.42 -12.92 -19.41
C TRP A 72 7.57 -12.94 -20.39
N GLN A 73 7.28 -13.32 -21.61
CA GLN A 73 8.24 -13.39 -22.70
C GLN A 73 7.65 -12.69 -23.93
N PRO A 74 8.05 -11.42 -24.17
CA PRO A 74 7.60 -10.67 -25.34
C PRO A 74 7.89 -11.41 -26.64
N LYS A 75 6.97 -11.33 -27.59
CA LYS A 75 7.11 -11.94 -28.93
C LYS A 75 7.81 -11.01 -29.90
N GLU A 76 7.83 -9.72 -29.63
CA GLU A 76 8.39 -8.65 -30.47
C GLU A 76 9.17 -7.66 -29.60
N GLY A 77 9.78 -6.65 -30.22
CA GLY A 77 10.51 -5.58 -29.53
C GLY A 77 11.89 -5.98 -28.99
N PRO A 78 12.53 -5.07 -28.21
CA PRO A 78 13.91 -5.23 -27.73
C PRO A 78 14.09 -6.40 -26.74
N PHE A 79 13.03 -6.86 -26.10
CA PHE A 79 13.04 -7.99 -25.15
C PHE A 79 12.50 -9.28 -25.76
N LYS A 80 12.40 -9.35 -27.10
CA LYS A 80 11.88 -10.53 -27.81
C LYS A 80 12.59 -11.82 -27.39
N GLY A 81 11.78 -12.80 -26.96
CA GLY A 81 12.28 -14.12 -26.60
C GLY A 81 13.00 -14.18 -25.24
N ILE A 82 13.15 -13.06 -24.53
CA ILE A 82 13.73 -13.00 -23.20
C ILE A 82 12.62 -13.24 -22.17
N LYS A 83 12.83 -14.21 -21.28
CA LYS A 83 11.89 -14.47 -20.18
C LYS A 83 12.15 -13.48 -19.05
N ASN A 84 11.18 -12.61 -18.81
CA ASN A 84 11.22 -11.59 -17.77
C ASN A 84 10.42 -12.04 -16.54
N ARG A 85 10.89 -11.67 -15.35
CA ARG A 85 10.20 -11.87 -14.09
C ARG A 85 9.46 -10.60 -13.71
N ILE A 86 8.17 -10.72 -13.40
CA ILE A 86 7.33 -9.61 -12.95
C ILE A 86 6.82 -9.95 -11.55
N ASN A 87 7.21 -9.16 -10.56
CA ASN A 87 6.63 -9.18 -9.24
C ASN A 87 5.52 -8.13 -9.21
N ILE A 88 4.31 -8.56 -8.95
CA ILE A 88 3.12 -7.71 -8.92
C ILE A 88 2.66 -7.57 -7.47
N ILE A 89 2.44 -6.34 -7.04
CA ILE A 89 1.72 -6.04 -5.79
C ILE A 89 0.38 -5.44 -6.19
N ASP A 90 -0.69 -6.18 -5.92
CA ASP A 90 -2.05 -5.71 -6.08
C ASP A 90 -2.46 -4.89 -4.86
N THR A 91 -2.88 -3.64 -5.07
CA THR A 91 -3.15 -2.69 -3.98
C THR A 91 -4.64 -2.45 -3.81
N PRO A 92 -5.15 -2.13 -2.59
CA PRO A 92 -6.55 -1.73 -2.41
C PRO A 92 -6.89 -0.47 -3.19
N GLY A 93 -8.15 -0.36 -3.61
CA GLY A 93 -8.67 0.86 -4.28
C GLY A 93 -9.50 1.78 -3.36
N HIS A 94 -9.79 1.35 -2.12
CA HIS A 94 -10.64 2.10 -1.19
C HIS A 94 -9.83 3.06 -0.31
N VAL A 95 -10.39 4.26 -0.05
CA VAL A 95 -9.70 5.31 0.74
C VAL A 95 -9.32 4.90 2.16
N ASP A 96 -10.10 4.03 2.81
CA ASP A 96 -9.82 3.54 4.16
C ASP A 96 -8.55 2.68 4.23
N PHE A 97 -8.05 2.19 3.07
CA PHE A 97 -6.86 1.35 2.93
C PHE A 97 -5.72 2.02 2.17
N THR A 98 -5.72 3.36 2.07
CA THR A 98 -4.66 4.12 1.37
C THR A 98 -3.26 3.85 1.92
N VAL A 99 -3.16 3.47 3.20
CA VAL A 99 -1.89 3.09 3.82
C VAL A 99 -1.31 1.80 3.22
N GLU A 100 -2.15 0.83 2.83
CA GLU A 100 -1.71 -0.35 2.09
C GLU A 100 -1.11 0.04 0.73
N VAL A 101 -1.71 1.03 0.06
CA VAL A 101 -1.18 1.60 -1.20
C VAL A 101 0.17 2.25 -0.95
N GLN A 102 0.29 3.09 0.08
CA GLN A 102 1.50 3.80 0.44
C GLN A 102 2.66 2.85 0.78
N ARG A 103 2.38 1.79 1.58
CA ARG A 103 3.36 0.74 1.88
C ARG A 103 3.85 0.03 0.62
N SER A 104 2.94 -0.23 -0.30
CA SER A 104 3.27 -0.87 -1.58
C SER A 104 4.11 0.04 -2.47
N LEU A 105 3.72 1.32 -2.61
CA LEU A 105 4.45 2.32 -3.40
C LEU A 105 5.92 2.43 -2.98
N ARG A 106 6.20 2.33 -1.68
CA ARG A 106 7.56 2.43 -1.14
C ARG A 106 8.50 1.32 -1.63
N VAL A 107 7.95 0.18 -2.01
CA VAL A 107 8.73 -1.00 -2.41
C VAL A 107 8.61 -1.36 -3.89
N LEU A 108 7.92 -0.53 -4.67
CA LEU A 108 7.75 -0.71 -6.11
C LEU A 108 8.78 0.10 -6.89
N ASP A 109 9.14 -0.39 -8.07
CA ASP A 109 9.97 0.33 -9.04
C ASP A 109 9.11 1.11 -10.03
N GLY A 110 7.87 0.67 -10.25
CA GLY A 110 6.91 1.32 -11.14
C GLY A 110 5.49 0.88 -10.86
N SER A 111 4.51 1.53 -11.48
CA SER A 111 3.10 1.18 -11.30
C SER A 111 2.29 1.28 -12.59
N VAL A 112 1.26 0.45 -12.67
CA VAL A 112 0.21 0.51 -13.69
C VAL A 112 -1.04 1.06 -13.03
N THR A 113 -1.46 2.25 -13.45
CA THR A 113 -2.70 2.87 -12.99
C THR A 113 -3.83 2.48 -13.94
N VAL A 114 -4.77 1.67 -13.44
CA VAL A 114 -5.95 1.25 -14.20
C VAL A 114 -7.05 2.28 -14.02
N MET A 115 -7.50 2.88 -15.13
CA MET A 115 -8.58 3.86 -15.16
C MET A 115 -9.78 3.32 -15.94
N CYS A 116 -10.98 3.64 -15.50
CA CYS A 116 -12.21 3.27 -16.23
C CYS A 116 -12.40 4.21 -17.42
N ALA A 117 -12.60 3.67 -18.64
CA ALA A 117 -12.82 4.48 -19.84
C ALA A 117 -14.04 5.41 -19.76
N LYS A 118 -15.01 5.10 -18.90
CA LYS A 118 -16.19 5.93 -18.66
C LYS A 118 -15.96 6.98 -17.56
N GLY A 119 -15.38 6.59 -16.41
CA GLY A 119 -15.19 7.45 -15.24
C GLY A 119 -13.95 8.32 -15.34
N GLY A 120 -12.92 7.83 -16.02
CA GLY A 120 -11.63 8.50 -16.14
C GLY A 120 -10.95 8.72 -14.81
N VAL A 121 -10.55 9.95 -14.55
CA VAL A 121 -9.90 10.34 -13.29
C VAL A 121 -10.98 10.64 -12.23
N GLU A 122 -11.02 9.81 -11.19
CA GLU A 122 -11.89 9.96 -10.02
C GLU A 122 -11.12 10.48 -8.80
N PRO A 123 -11.77 11.00 -7.74
CA PRO A 123 -11.08 11.54 -6.56
C PRO A 123 -10.09 10.56 -5.91
N GLN A 124 -10.41 9.26 -5.93
CA GLN A 124 -9.52 8.22 -5.42
C GLN A 124 -8.28 8.05 -6.31
N SER A 125 -8.44 8.17 -7.64
CA SER A 125 -7.31 8.17 -8.58
C SER A 125 -6.35 9.32 -8.29
N GLU A 126 -6.88 10.53 -8.01
CA GLU A 126 -6.06 11.70 -7.64
C GLU A 126 -5.27 11.46 -6.35
N THR A 127 -5.89 10.82 -5.35
CA THR A 127 -5.21 10.53 -4.07
C THR A 127 -4.04 9.56 -4.26
N VAL A 128 -4.28 8.44 -4.94
CA VAL A 128 -3.24 7.44 -5.22
C VAL A 128 -2.15 8.00 -6.13
N TRP A 129 -2.53 8.88 -7.08
CA TRP A 129 -1.59 9.55 -7.96
C TRP A 129 -0.62 10.44 -7.19
N ARG A 130 -1.12 11.28 -6.26
CA ARG A 130 -0.28 12.13 -5.39
C ARG A 130 0.65 11.31 -4.52
N GLN A 131 0.16 10.20 -3.94
CA GLN A 131 1.02 9.29 -3.18
C GLN A 131 2.15 8.71 -4.04
N ALA A 132 1.88 8.40 -5.31
CA ALA A 132 2.92 7.94 -6.22
C ALA A 132 3.91 9.06 -6.60
N ASP A 133 3.46 10.34 -6.64
CA ASP A 133 4.34 11.50 -6.80
C ASP A 133 5.28 11.66 -5.59
N ASP A 134 4.76 11.52 -4.36
CA ASP A 134 5.55 11.62 -3.12
C ASP A 134 6.73 10.63 -3.11
N TYR A 135 6.54 9.45 -3.68
CA TYR A 135 7.59 8.42 -3.80
C TYR A 135 8.31 8.43 -5.15
N SER A 136 7.99 9.38 -6.04
CA SER A 136 8.57 9.48 -7.40
C SER A 136 8.49 8.17 -8.20
N VAL A 137 7.41 7.40 -8.03
CA VAL A 137 7.22 6.09 -8.70
C VAL A 137 6.83 6.31 -10.17
N PRO A 138 7.60 5.77 -11.13
CA PRO A 138 7.25 5.77 -12.55
C PRO A 138 5.92 5.09 -12.84
N ARG A 139 5.14 5.63 -13.76
CA ARG A 139 3.77 5.19 -14.01
C ARG A 139 3.47 5.00 -15.49
N MET A 140 2.55 4.07 -15.76
CA MET A 140 1.79 4.00 -17.00
C MET A 140 0.30 3.90 -16.70
N ILE A 141 -0.54 4.30 -17.64
CA ILE A 141 -1.99 4.24 -17.51
C ILE A 141 -2.55 3.17 -18.45
N PHE A 142 -3.41 2.32 -17.90
CA PHE A 142 -4.22 1.40 -18.67
C PHE A 142 -5.69 1.81 -18.60
N VAL A 143 -6.22 2.38 -19.70
CA VAL A 143 -7.62 2.77 -19.81
C VAL A 143 -8.44 1.52 -20.11
N ASN A 144 -9.06 0.99 -19.07
CA ASN A 144 -9.79 -0.27 -19.03
C ASN A 144 -11.28 -0.07 -19.28
N LYS A 145 -11.99 -1.15 -19.56
CA LYS A 145 -13.44 -1.17 -19.79
C LYS A 145 -13.86 -0.39 -21.06
N MET A 146 -13.08 -0.50 -22.13
CA MET A 146 -13.42 0.11 -23.42
C MET A 146 -14.72 -0.44 -24.05
N ASP A 147 -15.22 -1.57 -23.53
CA ASP A 147 -16.44 -2.27 -23.97
C ASP A 147 -17.73 -1.83 -23.26
N ILE A 148 -17.68 -0.92 -22.30
CA ILE A 148 -18.89 -0.48 -21.58
C ILE A 148 -19.52 0.78 -22.20
N MET A 149 -20.81 0.94 -22.02
CA MET A 149 -21.56 2.12 -22.49
C MET A 149 -21.01 3.42 -21.85
N GLY A 150 -20.66 4.39 -22.68
CA GLY A 150 -20.05 5.67 -22.27
C GLY A 150 -18.53 5.62 -22.15
N ALA A 151 -17.87 4.58 -22.70
CA ALA A 151 -16.42 4.52 -22.76
C ALA A 151 -15.87 5.56 -23.75
N ASP A 152 -14.96 6.43 -23.27
CA ASP A 152 -14.32 7.48 -24.06
C ASP A 152 -12.84 7.61 -23.66
N PHE A 153 -11.96 6.99 -24.46
CA PHE A 153 -10.51 7.02 -24.25
C PHE A 153 -9.96 8.45 -24.29
N TYR A 154 -10.42 9.24 -25.26
CA TYR A 154 -9.90 10.60 -25.49
C TYR A 154 -10.25 11.57 -24.35
N ASN A 155 -11.45 11.40 -23.79
CA ASN A 155 -11.84 12.14 -22.60
C ASN A 155 -10.95 11.77 -21.40
N VAL A 156 -10.59 10.51 -21.24
CA VAL A 156 -9.65 10.08 -20.15
C VAL A 156 -8.29 10.73 -20.35
N VAL A 157 -7.75 10.78 -21.58
CA VAL A 157 -6.49 11.48 -21.88
C VAL A 157 -6.56 12.95 -21.45
N ASN A 158 -7.62 13.66 -21.81
CA ASN A 158 -7.83 15.05 -21.42
C ASN A 158 -7.91 15.20 -19.89
N MET A 159 -8.64 14.32 -19.21
CA MET A 159 -8.73 14.35 -17.74
C MET A 159 -7.38 14.12 -17.06
N VAL A 160 -6.51 13.28 -17.60
CA VAL A 160 -5.14 13.07 -17.09
C VAL A 160 -4.35 14.37 -17.14
N HIS A 161 -4.41 15.10 -18.26
CA HIS A 161 -3.75 16.41 -18.38
C HIS A 161 -4.34 17.46 -17.45
N GLU A 162 -5.68 17.60 -17.43
CA GLU A 162 -6.35 18.68 -16.71
C GLU A 162 -6.37 18.47 -15.19
N ARG A 163 -6.60 17.23 -14.72
CA ARG A 163 -6.83 16.95 -13.30
C ARG A 163 -5.63 16.41 -12.58
N LEU A 164 -4.76 15.64 -13.25
CA LEU A 164 -3.55 15.11 -12.66
C LEU A 164 -2.31 15.95 -12.98
N ASN A 165 -2.44 16.93 -13.89
CA ASN A 165 -1.31 17.73 -14.41
C ASN A 165 -0.14 16.83 -14.87
N ALA A 166 -0.47 15.71 -15.47
CA ALA A 166 0.48 14.70 -15.90
C ALA A 166 0.63 14.70 -17.43
N ASN A 167 1.83 14.49 -17.93
CA ASN A 167 2.10 14.38 -19.37
C ASN A 167 1.72 12.96 -19.85
N GLY A 168 0.41 12.71 -19.96
CA GLY A 168 -0.15 11.46 -20.47
C GLY A 168 -0.03 11.38 -21.99
N VAL A 169 0.80 10.49 -22.50
CA VAL A 169 1.02 10.31 -23.93
C VAL A 169 0.42 8.98 -24.40
N PRO A 170 -0.63 9.01 -25.23
CA PRO A 170 -1.15 7.80 -25.85
C PRO A 170 -0.09 7.11 -26.72
N ILE A 171 0.18 5.85 -26.43
CA ILE A 171 1.00 4.97 -27.28
C ILE A 171 0.14 3.96 -28.04
N GLN A 172 -1.16 3.97 -27.75
CA GLN A 172 -2.18 3.14 -28.38
C GLN A 172 -3.46 3.95 -28.60
N LEU A 173 -4.24 3.58 -29.62
CA LEU A 173 -5.59 4.10 -29.82
C LEU A 173 -6.58 2.94 -29.92
N PRO A 174 -7.80 3.08 -29.35
CA PRO A 174 -8.85 2.07 -29.52
C PRO A 174 -9.47 2.12 -30.90
N ILE A 175 -9.76 0.96 -31.48
CA ILE A 175 -10.56 0.80 -32.68
C ILE A 175 -12.01 0.53 -32.26
N GLY A 176 -12.83 1.56 -32.34
CA GLY A 176 -14.19 1.57 -31.80
C GLY A 176 -14.22 1.81 -30.27
N ALA A 177 -15.44 1.81 -29.74
CA ALA A 177 -15.71 1.92 -28.31
C ALA A 177 -17.02 1.18 -28.01
N GLU A 178 -17.28 0.85 -26.75
CA GLU A 178 -18.46 0.10 -26.33
C GLU A 178 -18.56 -1.26 -27.08
N ASP A 179 -19.73 -1.58 -27.62
CA ASP A 179 -19.95 -2.83 -28.39
C ASP A 179 -19.15 -2.88 -29.71
N THR A 180 -18.64 -1.74 -30.19
CA THR A 180 -17.83 -1.65 -31.41
C THR A 180 -16.33 -1.73 -31.15
N PHE A 181 -15.88 -1.93 -29.90
CA PHE A 181 -14.47 -2.07 -29.57
C PHE A 181 -13.92 -3.42 -30.08
N VAL A 182 -13.23 -3.38 -31.21
CA VAL A 182 -12.75 -4.58 -31.92
C VAL A 182 -11.24 -4.72 -31.96
N GLY A 183 -10.47 -3.67 -31.68
CA GLY A 183 -9.01 -3.73 -31.79
C GLY A 183 -8.31 -2.52 -31.18
N ILE A 184 -6.98 -2.53 -31.31
CA ILE A 184 -6.09 -1.51 -30.77
C ILE A 184 -5.06 -1.16 -31.85
N ILE A 185 -4.84 0.12 -32.08
CA ILE A 185 -3.75 0.65 -32.91
C ILE A 185 -2.52 0.80 -32.05
N ASP A 186 -1.40 0.26 -32.49
CA ASP A 186 -0.06 0.52 -31.93
C ASP A 186 0.54 1.75 -32.64
N LEU A 187 0.65 2.84 -31.95
CA LEU A 187 1.21 4.08 -32.50
C LEU A 187 2.72 4.03 -32.72
N MET A 188 3.45 3.15 -32.00
CA MET A 188 4.89 2.99 -32.22
C MET A 188 5.21 2.32 -33.54
N ASN A 189 4.47 1.25 -33.87
CA ASN A 189 4.69 0.45 -35.08
C ASN A 189 3.76 0.86 -36.22
N MET A 190 2.75 1.69 -35.98
CA MET A 190 1.71 2.10 -36.93
C MET A 190 1.01 0.90 -37.58
N ASP A 191 0.67 -0.10 -36.76
CA ASP A 191 -0.14 -1.26 -37.13
C ASP A 191 -1.36 -1.40 -36.19
N ALA A 192 -2.25 -2.32 -36.46
CA ALA A 192 -3.43 -2.60 -35.67
C ALA A 192 -3.47 -4.06 -35.24
N GLU A 193 -3.87 -4.29 -33.98
CA GLU A 193 -4.21 -5.61 -33.44
C GLU A 193 -5.73 -5.74 -33.42
N ILE A 194 -6.27 -6.63 -34.27
CA ILE A 194 -7.71 -6.88 -34.40
C ILE A 194 -8.06 -8.20 -33.70
N TYR A 195 -9.07 -8.17 -32.84
CA TYR A 195 -9.53 -9.36 -32.13
C TYR A 195 -10.62 -10.07 -32.92
N ASP A 196 -10.40 -11.37 -33.21
CA ASP A 196 -11.28 -12.20 -34.01
C ASP A 196 -12.45 -12.81 -33.24
N ASP A 197 -12.37 -12.78 -31.90
CA ASP A 197 -13.39 -13.32 -31.02
C ASP A 197 -13.77 -12.36 -29.89
N GLU A 198 -14.94 -12.56 -29.31
CA GLU A 198 -15.43 -11.73 -28.19
C GLU A 198 -14.62 -11.91 -26.91
N LEU A 199 -13.94 -13.06 -26.77
CA LEU A 199 -13.14 -13.40 -25.59
C LEU A 199 -11.69 -12.93 -25.69
N GLY A 200 -11.28 -12.27 -26.80
CA GLY A 200 -9.92 -11.75 -26.99
C GLY A 200 -8.83 -12.83 -27.01
N THR A 201 -9.20 -14.09 -27.31
CA THR A 201 -8.24 -15.20 -27.32
C THR A 201 -7.51 -15.32 -28.65
N LYS A 202 -8.11 -14.85 -29.73
CA LYS A 202 -7.58 -14.85 -31.09
C LYS A 202 -7.52 -13.42 -31.60
N PHE A 203 -6.38 -13.07 -32.09
CA PHE A 203 -6.13 -11.77 -32.73
C PHE A 203 -5.12 -11.92 -33.86
N HIS A 204 -5.13 -10.96 -34.75
CA HIS A 204 -4.14 -10.84 -35.82
C HIS A 204 -3.72 -9.39 -36.02
N LYS A 205 -2.55 -9.19 -36.58
CA LYS A 205 -2.09 -7.86 -37.00
C LYS A 205 -2.62 -7.52 -38.38
N ASP A 206 -3.07 -6.29 -38.54
CA ASP A 206 -3.58 -5.77 -39.82
C ASP A 206 -3.14 -4.30 -39.99
N ALA A 207 -3.41 -3.74 -41.14
CA ALA A 207 -3.24 -2.32 -41.40
C ALA A 207 -4.27 -1.51 -40.57
N ILE A 208 -3.91 -0.28 -40.23
CA ILE A 208 -4.82 0.65 -39.57
C ILE A 208 -6.06 0.87 -40.44
N PRO A 209 -7.30 0.80 -39.88
CA PRO A 209 -8.52 1.07 -40.64
C PRO A 209 -8.47 2.44 -41.30
N ALA A 210 -8.95 2.51 -42.57
CA ALA A 210 -8.84 3.71 -43.40
C ALA A 210 -9.52 4.97 -42.77
N ASP A 211 -10.58 4.76 -42.00
CA ASP A 211 -11.30 5.83 -41.27
C ASP A 211 -10.56 6.32 -40.02
N MET A 212 -9.55 5.58 -39.56
CA MET A 212 -8.73 5.94 -38.41
C MET A 212 -7.32 6.39 -38.80
N GLN A 213 -6.94 6.28 -40.08
CA GLN A 213 -5.57 6.55 -40.53
C GLN A 213 -5.11 7.99 -40.18
N GLU A 214 -5.91 9.00 -40.55
CA GLU A 214 -5.61 10.41 -40.27
C GLU A 214 -5.42 10.67 -38.76
N LYS A 215 -6.29 10.10 -37.94
CA LYS A 215 -6.22 10.24 -36.49
C LYS A 215 -5.02 9.51 -35.90
N ALA A 216 -4.68 8.33 -36.41
CA ALA A 216 -3.51 7.59 -35.98
C ALA A 216 -2.21 8.35 -36.32
N GLU A 217 -2.15 8.97 -37.51
CA GLU A 217 -1.00 9.80 -37.92
C GLU A 217 -0.86 11.06 -37.03
N GLU A 218 -1.98 11.74 -36.70
CA GLU A 218 -2.00 12.88 -35.77
C GLU A 218 -1.43 12.50 -34.41
N TYR A 219 -1.94 11.41 -33.82
CA TYR A 219 -1.50 10.95 -32.48
C TYR A 219 -0.09 10.37 -32.51
N HIS A 220 0.32 9.70 -33.59
CA HIS A 220 1.70 9.26 -33.78
C HIS A 220 2.66 10.45 -33.79
N GLN A 221 2.36 11.50 -34.58
CA GLN A 221 3.20 12.70 -34.63
C GLN A 221 3.27 13.40 -33.26
N ALA A 222 2.14 13.55 -32.56
CA ALA A 222 2.13 14.12 -31.22
C ALA A 222 2.93 13.28 -30.21
N MET A 223 2.85 11.94 -30.30
CA MET A 223 3.65 11.03 -29.48
C MET A 223 5.14 11.18 -29.76
N VAL A 224 5.56 11.20 -31.04
CA VAL A 224 6.96 11.39 -31.44
C VAL A 224 7.49 12.74 -30.96
N GLU A 225 6.74 13.81 -31.14
CA GLU A 225 7.10 15.14 -30.64
C GLU A 225 7.32 15.13 -29.13
N ALA A 226 6.34 14.61 -28.35
CA ALA A 226 6.45 14.53 -26.90
C ALA A 226 7.66 13.70 -26.43
N ILE A 227 8.00 12.62 -27.12
CA ILE A 227 9.18 11.80 -26.81
C ILE A 227 10.47 12.58 -27.14
N CYS A 228 10.55 13.23 -28.32
CA CYS A 228 11.72 13.99 -28.75
C CYS A 228 12.01 15.17 -27.82
N GLU A 229 10.99 15.83 -27.26
CA GLU A 229 11.18 16.91 -26.31
C GLU A 229 11.93 16.49 -25.02
N THR A 230 11.96 15.19 -24.69
CA THR A 230 12.67 14.66 -23.51
C THR A 230 14.13 14.27 -23.78
N ASP A 231 14.58 14.28 -25.04
CA ASP A 231 15.95 13.88 -25.42
C ASP A 231 16.54 14.84 -26.48
N GLU A 232 17.59 15.60 -26.10
CA GLU A 232 18.19 16.62 -26.95
C GLU A 232 18.65 16.08 -28.34
N ALA A 233 19.17 14.86 -28.39
CA ALA A 233 19.64 14.27 -29.63
C ALA A 233 18.48 13.89 -30.56
N LEU A 234 17.38 13.40 -30.01
CA LEU A 234 16.18 13.10 -30.80
C LEU A 234 15.44 14.38 -31.22
N LEU A 235 15.43 15.40 -30.36
CA LEU A 235 14.86 16.70 -30.71
C LEU A 235 15.60 17.34 -31.91
N GLU A 236 16.94 17.26 -31.94
CA GLU A 236 17.74 17.75 -33.07
C GLU A 236 17.41 17.01 -34.38
N LYS A 237 17.29 15.67 -34.33
CA LYS A 237 16.87 14.86 -35.47
C LYS A 237 15.45 15.23 -35.94
N PHE A 238 14.51 15.34 -35.01
CA PHE A 238 13.11 15.69 -35.31
C PHE A 238 13.00 17.06 -35.98
N LEU A 239 13.71 18.08 -35.49
CA LEU A 239 13.73 19.42 -36.06
C LEU A 239 14.45 19.49 -37.42
N SER A 240 15.33 18.54 -37.71
CA SER A 240 16.07 18.41 -38.97
C SER A 240 15.41 17.52 -40.01
N ASP A 241 14.19 17.01 -39.75
CA ASP A 241 13.49 16.02 -40.57
C ASP A 241 14.34 14.75 -40.84
N GLU A 242 15.21 14.36 -39.89
CA GLU A 242 15.95 13.11 -39.96
C GLU A 242 15.09 11.94 -39.49
N GLU A 243 15.33 10.77 -40.10
CA GLU A 243 14.61 9.54 -39.73
C GLU A 243 14.98 9.10 -38.31
N ILE A 244 13.96 8.91 -37.45
CA ILE A 244 14.09 8.38 -36.10
C ILE A 244 13.54 6.94 -36.08
N SER A 245 14.36 5.98 -35.71
CA SER A 245 13.95 4.60 -35.67
C SER A 245 13.00 4.31 -34.47
N VAL A 246 12.16 3.28 -34.62
CA VAL A 246 11.26 2.84 -33.55
C VAL A 246 12.03 2.45 -32.27
N ASP A 247 13.22 1.86 -32.42
CA ASP A 247 14.06 1.46 -31.29
C ASP A 247 14.59 2.68 -30.53
N GLU A 248 14.95 3.76 -31.22
CA GLU A 248 15.35 5.03 -30.58
C GLU A 248 14.17 5.66 -29.83
N LEU A 249 12.98 5.69 -30.44
CA LEU A 249 11.75 6.18 -29.78
C LEU A 249 11.40 5.38 -28.54
N LYS A 250 11.47 4.05 -28.62
CA LYS A 250 11.20 3.17 -27.46
C LYS A 250 12.20 3.37 -26.34
N ALA A 251 13.50 3.53 -26.65
CA ALA A 251 14.53 3.78 -25.66
C ALA A 251 14.34 5.14 -24.96
N ALA A 252 13.99 6.18 -25.71
CA ALA A 252 13.71 7.51 -25.17
C ALA A 252 12.43 7.53 -24.33
N LEU A 253 11.35 6.89 -24.80
CA LEU A 253 10.11 6.76 -24.04
C LEU A 253 10.33 6.02 -22.72
N ARG A 254 11.13 4.93 -22.73
CA ARG A 254 11.51 4.23 -21.49
C ARG A 254 12.21 5.18 -20.51
N LYS A 255 13.21 5.93 -20.99
CA LYS A 255 13.97 6.88 -20.17
C LYS A 255 13.06 7.98 -19.60
N ALA A 256 12.20 8.57 -20.43
CA ALA A 256 11.25 9.59 -20.03
C ALA A 256 10.21 9.06 -19.03
N THR A 257 9.76 7.81 -19.19
CA THR A 257 8.85 7.16 -18.25
C THR A 257 9.52 6.95 -16.88
N ILE A 258 10.75 6.45 -16.86
CA ILE A 258 11.53 6.23 -15.64
C ILE A 258 11.76 7.54 -14.89
N ASN A 259 11.99 8.64 -15.61
CA ASN A 259 12.19 9.97 -15.06
C ASN A 259 10.88 10.69 -14.66
N ASN A 260 9.72 10.08 -14.87
CA ASN A 260 8.40 10.71 -14.68
C ASN A 260 8.12 11.93 -15.57
N GLU A 261 8.76 12.01 -16.74
CA GLU A 261 8.57 13.09 -17.73
C GLU A 261 7.38 12.80 -18.66
N ILE A 262 7.16 11.51 -18.98
CA ILE A 262 6.05 11.01 -19.78
C ILE A 262 5.35 9.87 -19.03
N VAL A 263 4.03 9.82 -19.15
CA VAL A 263 3.20 8.71 -18.68
C VAL A 263 2.58 8.02 -19.89
N PRO A 264 3.08 6.84 -20.30
CA PRO A 264 2.50 6.10 -21.43
C PRO A 264 1.06 5.69 -21.14
N MET A 265 0.15 5.91 -22.11
CA MET A 265 -1.26 5.56 -22.00
C MET A 265 -1.63 4.47 -22.98
N LEU A 266 -2.21 3.40 -22.46
CA LEU A 266 -2.69 2.24 -23.17
C LEU A 266 -4.20 2.10 -23.01
N CYS A 267 -4.83 1.29 -23.86
CA CYS A 267 -6.26 1.02 -23.77
C CYS A 267 -6.59 -0.46 -23.89
N GLY A 268 -7.76 -0.85 -23.38
CA GLY A 268 -8.22 -2.22 -23.49
C GLY A 268 -9.48 -2.52 -22.68
N THR A 269 -9.81 -3.79 -22.60
CA THR A 269 -10.83 -4.32 -21.72
C THR A 269 -10.37 -5.65 -21.13
N ALA A 270 -9.99 -5.62 -19.84
CA ALA A 270 -9.51 -6.80 -19.14
C ALA A 270 -10.61 -7.88 -19.07
N TYR A 271 -11.88 -7.49 -18.90
CA TYR A 271 -13.00 -8.44 -18.86
C TYR A 271 -13.14 -9.25 -20.15
N ARG A 272 -12.92 -8.63 -21.30
CA ARG A 272 -12.93 -9.26 -22.63
C ARG A 272 -11.54 -9.73 -23.08
N ASN A 273 -10.54 -9.71 -22.22
CA ASN A 273 -9.14 -10.12 -22.47
C ASN A 273 -8.41 -9.34 -23.58
N LYS A 274 -8.89 -8.16 -23.97
CA LYS A 274 -8.30 -7.36 -25.05
C LYS A 274 -7.33 -6.31 -24.49
N GLY A 275 -6.12 -6.22 -25.05
CA GLY A 275 -5.07 -5.26 -24.67
C GLY A 275 -4.16 -5.70 -23.52
N VAL A 276 -4.44 -6.80 -22.84
CA VAL A 276 -3.66 -7.23 -21.65
C VAL A 276 -2.26 -7.73 -22.04
N GLN A 277 -2.12 -8.39 -23.17
CA GLN A 277 -0.81 -8.86 -23.67
C GLN A 277 0.06 -7.67 -24.07
N MET A 278 -0.51 -6.67 -24.78
CA MET A 278 0.18 -5.42 -25.10
C MET A 278 0.57 -4.64 -23.83
N LEU A 279 -0.26 -4.68 -22.78
CA LEU A 279 0.09 -4.11 -21.47
C LEU A 279 1.31 -4.82 -20.87
N LEU A 280 1.37 -6.15 -20.92
CA LEU A 280 2.53 -6.92 -20.43
C LEU A 280 3.80 -6.60 -21.21
N ASP A 281 3.72 -6.46 -22.53
CA ASP A 281 4.85 -6.04 -23.37
C ASP A 281 5.31 -4.62 -22.99
N ALA A 282 4.39 -3.67 -22.82
CA ALA A 282 4.67 -2.30 -22.41
C ALA A 282 5.30 -2.22 -20.99
N VAL A 283 4.85 -3.06 -20.05
CA VAL A 283 5.48 -3.17 -18.71
C VAL A 283 6.95 -3.57 -18.84
N ILE A 284 7.27 -4.54 -19.68
CA ILE A 284 8.67 -4.96 -19.89
C ILE A 284 9.47 -3.88 -20.61
N GLU A 285 8.89 -3.22 -21.63
CA GLU A 285 9.58 -2.24 -22.45
C GLU A 285 9.82 -0.91 -21.73
N TYR A 286 8.84 -0.40 -20.99
CA TYR A 286 8.86 0.98 -20.47
C TYR A 286 9.01 1.10 -18.96
N MET A 287 8.62 0.08 -18.16
CA MET A 287 8.78 0.16 -16.72
C MET A 287 10.23 -0.12 -16.29
N PRO A 288 10.71 0.52 -15.20
CA PRO A 288 12.06 0.32 -14.70
C PRO A 288 12.28 -1.10 -14.18
N SER A 289 13.52 -1.54 -14.30
CA SER A 289 14.06 -2.66 -13.55
C SER A 289 14.74 -2.14 -12.27
N PRO A 290 15.06 -3.00 -11.29
CA PRO A 290 15.74 -2.56 -10.06
C PRO A 290 17.08 -1.83 -10.27
N VAL A 291 17.74 -2.01 -11.42
CA VAL A 291 19.00 -1.30 -11.76
C VAL A 291 18.77 0.06 -12.40
N ASP A 292 17.56 0.35 -12.88
CA ASP A 292 17.21 1.65 -13.46
C ASP A 292 16.82 2.67 -12.40
N VAL A 293 16.49 2.23 -11.18
CA VAL A 293 16.12 3.12 -10.07
C VAL A 293 17.37 3.53 -9.28
N PRO A 294 17.39 4.73 -8.69
CA PRO A 294 18.51 5.17 -7.85
C PRO A 294 18.78 4.22 -6.68
N ALA A 295 20.04 4.20 -6.21
CA ALA A 295 20.41 3.49 -4.99
C ALA A 295 19.52 3.95 -3.82
N ILE A 296 19.07 3.00 -3.00
CA ILE A 296 18.23 3.34 -1.86
C ILE A 296 19.08 4.02 -0.78
N LYS A 297 18.59 5.14 -0.30
CA LYS A 297 19.22 5.92 0.77
C LYS A 297 18.84 5.41 2.14
N GLY A 298 19.71 5.66 3.10
CA GLY A 298 19.52 5.35 4.51
C GLY A 298 20.54 6.06 5.38
N VAL A 299 20.51 5.74 6.66
CA VAL A 299 21.42 6.30 7.66
C VAL A 299 22.10 5.15 8.40
N ASN A 300 23.40 5.26 8.61
CA ASN A 300 24.12 4.31 9.45
C ASN A 300 23.77 4.58 10.93
N PRO A 301 23.17 3.61 11.66
CA PRO A 301 22.73 3.82 13.04
C PRO A 301 23.87 4.01 14.05
N ASP A 302 25.10 3.65 13.70
CA ASP A 302 26.25 3.76 14.59
C ASP A 302 26.99 5.11 14.45
N THR A 303 26.96 5.71 13.23
CA THR A 303 27.69 6.95 12.92
C THR A 303 26.79 8.13 12.64
N ASP A 304 25.50 7.90 12.43
CA ASP A 304 24.49 8.92 12.02
C ASP A 304 24.80 9.57 10.65
N GLU A 305 25.62 8.90 9.83
CA GLU A 305 25.97 9.38 8.49
C GLU A 305 25.03 8.80 7.44
N GLU A 306 24.78 9.58 6.39
CA GLU A 306 24.05 9.11 5.22
C GLU A 306 24.82 7.99 4.52
N ASP A 307 24.11 6.94 4.12
CA ASP A 307 24.65 5.79 3.40
C ASP A 307 23.64 5.37 2.32
N GLU A 308 24.09 4.63 1.34
CA GLU A 308 23.24 4.13 0.26
C GLU A 308 23.54 2.68 -0.10
N ARG A 309 22.54 2.00 -0.67
CA ARG A 309 22.69 0.62 -1.15
C ARG A 309 22.30 0.54 -2.62
N PRO A 310 23.25 0.22 -3.50
CA PRO A 310 22.97 -0.02 -4.91
C PRO A 310 22.26 -1.35 -5.12
N SER A 311 21.45 -1.46 -6.16
CA SER A 311 20.81 -2.72 -6.58
C SER A 311 21.87 -3.66 -7.17
N SER A 312 22.54 -4.42 -6.33
CA SER A 312 23.61 -5.37 -6.70
C SER A 312 23.60 -6.56 -5.74
N ASP A 313 23.82 -7.76 -6.29
CA ASP A 313 23.96 -8.99 -5.48
C ASP A 313 25.27 -9.03 -4.67
N ASP A 314 26.29 -8.31 -5.10
CA ASP A 314 27.61 -8.25 -4.47
C ASP A 314 27.70 -7.20 -3.33
N ALA A 315 26.70 -6.34 -3.20
CA ALA A 315 26.65 -5.33 -2.15
C ALA A 315 26.24 -5.94 -0.79
N PRO A 316 26.49 -5.27 0.35
CA PRO A 316 25.98 -5.72 1.64
C PRO A 316 24.45 -5.85 1.64
N PHE A 317 23.94 -6.91 2.26
CA PHE A 317 22.50 -7.16 2.31
C PHE A 317 21.75 -6.03 3.02
N ALA A 318 20.71 -5.54 2.38
CA ALA A 318 19.73 -4.63 2.97
C ALA A 318 18.34 -4.87 2.38
N ALA A 319 17.33 -4.96 3.24
CA ALA A 319 15.95 -5.20 2.89
C ALA A 319 15.01 -4.39 3.78
N LEU A 320 13.86 -4.03 3.25
CA LEU A 320 12.80 -3.32 3.97
C LEU A 320 11.62 -4.26 4.20
N ALA A 321 11.23 -4.43 5.47
CA ALA A 321 10.01 -5.14 5.86
C ALA A 321 8.81 -4.21 5.64
N PHE A 322 7.99 -4.48 4.63
CA PHE A 322 6.91 -3.57 4.25
C PHE A 322 5.51 -4.03 4.64
N LYS A 323 5.35 -5.31 4.98
CA LYS A 323 4.06 -5.85 5.40
C LYS A 323 4.24 -7.02 6.37
N ILE A 324 3.43 -7.03 7.41
CA ILE A 324 3.26 -8.18 8.31
C ILE A 324 1.89 -8.82 8.05
N ALA A 325 1.83 -10.12 8.07
CA ALA A 325 0.59 -10.88 8.03
C ALA A 325 0.64 -12.00 9.07
N THR A 326 -0.51 -12.35 9.63
CA THR A 326 -0.64 -13.49 10.54
C THR A 326 -1.29 -14.65 9.84
N ASP A 327 -0.62 -15.78 9.83
CA ASP A 327 -1.13 -17.02 9.25
C ASP A 327 -1.46 -18.02 10.37
N PRO A 328 -2.60 -18.73 10.28
CA PRO A 328 -3.02 -19.67 11.32
C PRO A 328 -2.06 -20.86 11.55
N PHE A 329 -1.28 -21.21 10.52
CA PHE A 329 -0.42 -22.42 10.54
C PHE A 329 1.04 -22.12 10.80
N VAL A 330 1.57 -21.03 10.22
CA VAL A 330 3.00 -20.67 10.32
C VAL A 330 3.27 -19.47 11.21
N GLY A 331 2.20 -18.81 11.69
CA GLY A 331 2.29 -17.65 12.56
C GLY A 331 2.62 -16.38 11.78
N LYS A 332 3.53 -15.56 12.29
CA LYS A 332 3.92 -14.26 11.71
C LYS A 332 4.71 -14.45 10.42
N ILE A 333 4.23 -13.85 9.34
CA ILE A 333 4.87 -13.76 8.03
C ILE A 333 5.27 -12.29 7.83
N CYS A 334 6.52 -12.04 7.51
CA CYS A 334 7.06 -10.73 7.21
C CYS A 334 7.40 -10.64 5.72
N PHE A 335 6.69 -9.81 4.97
CA PHE A 335 7.03 -9.50 3.58
C PHE A 335 8.12 -8.45 3.55
N PHE A 336 9.12 -8.68 2.73
CA PHE A 336 10.25 -7.78 2.59
C PHE A 336 10.72 -7.67 1.15
N ARG A 337 11.25 -6.50 0.80
CA ARG A 337 11.96 -6.26 -0.46
C ARG A 337 13.45 -6.20 -0.19
N VAL A 338 14.22 -6.94 -0.97
CA VAL A 338 15.68 -6.88 -0.98
C VAL A 338 16.12 -5.75 -1.92
N TYR A 339 16.82 -4.76 -1.38
CA TYR A 339 17.38 -3.67 -2.17
C TYR A 339 18.81 -3.94 -2.61
N SER A 340 19.59 -4.63 -1.78
CA SER A 340 20.99 -4.97 -2.08
C SER A 340 21.38 -6.29 -1.46
N GLY A 341 22.40 -6.90 -2.05
CA GLY A 341 22.98 -8.13 -1.55
C GLY A 341 22.15 -9.38 -1.75
N THR A 342 22.56 -10.44 -1.12
CA THR A 342 21.91 -11.75 -1.14
C THR A 342 21.76 -12.28 0.28
N LEU A 343 20.77 -13.15 0.50
CA LEU A 343 20.53 -13.76 1.80
C LEU A 343 20.07 -15.21 1.66
N GLU A 344 20.76 -16.13 2.32
CA GLU A 344 20.40 -17.54 2.37
C GLU A 344 19.45 -17.83 3.52
N LYS A 345 18.55 -18.81 3.34
CA LYS A 345 17.70 -19.30 4.41
C LYS A 345 18.53 -19.83 5.58
N GLY A 346 18.07 -19.60 6.80
CA GLY A 346 18.77 -20.01 8.04
C GLY A 346 19.86 -19.07 8.50
N SER A 347 20.26 -18.06 7.69
CA SER A 347 21.22 -17.04 8.08
C SER A 347 20.63 -16.02 9.08
N TYR A 348 21.50 -15.16 9.59
CA TYR A 348 21.12 -14.11 10.53
C TYR A 348 21.18 -12.74 9.86
N VAL A 349 20.30 -11.86 10.28
CA VAL A 349 20.22 -10.44 9.88
C VAL A 349 20.11 -9.56 11.12
N LEU A 350 20.54 -8.32 10.99
CA LEU A 350 20.31 -7.28 11.97
C LEU A 350 19.01 -6.52 11.63
N ASN A 351 18.08 -6.45 12.56
CA ASN A 351 17.05 -5.43 12.55
C ASN A 351 17.68 -4.15 13.11
N SER A 352 18.11 -3.26 12.22
CA SER A 352 18.88 -2.07 12.57
C SER A 352 18.04 -1.03 13.33
N CYS A 353 16.74 -0.97 13.12
CA CYS A 353 15.84 -0.05 13.84
C CYS A 353 15.74 -0.39 15.34
N LYS A 354 15.84 -1.67 15.70
CA LYS A 354 15.76 -2.16 17.09
C LYS A 354 17.10 -2.62 17.67
N GLY A 355 18.15 -2.67 16.85
CA GLY A 355 19.45 -3.21 17.23
C GLY A 355 19.40 -4.70 17.61
N LYS A 356 18.47 -5.46 17.04
CA LYS A 356 18.26 -6.88 17.38
C LYS A 356 18.63 -7.80 16.23
N ARG A 357 19.37 -8.85 16.56
CA ARG A 357 19.68 -9.92 15.62
C ARG A 357 18.51 -10.88 15.50
N GLU A 358 18.12 -11.20 14.26
CA GLU A 358 17.06 -12.14 13.96
C GLU A 358 17.53 -13.23 12.99
N ARG A 359 16.89 -14.39 13.08
CA ARG A 359 17.19 -15.51 12.19
C ARG A 359 16.16 -15.59 11.08
N MET A 360 16.61 -15.59 9.83
CA MET A 360 15.80 -15.89 8.64
C MET A 360 15.53 -17.40 8.56
N GLY A 361 14.49 -17.86 9.25
CA GLY A 361 14.18 -19.29 9.36
C GLY A 361 13.83 -19.91 8.00
N ARG A 362 12.71 -19.51 7.45
CA ARG A 362 12.24 -19.88 6.10
C ARG A 362 12.04 -18.62 5.27
N ILE A 363 12.41 -18.70 4.01
CA ILE A 363 12.14 -17.65 3.01
C ILE A 363 11.15 -18.23 2.01
N LEU A 364 10.13 -17.47 1.67
CA LEU A 364 9.02 -17.91 0.84
C LEU A 364 8.87 -16.97 -0.36
N GLN A 365 8.70 -17.55 -1.55
CA GLN A 365 8.08 -16.86 -2.68
C GLN A 365 6.57 -16.95 -2.51
N MET A 366 5.89 -15.83 -2.63
CA MET A 366 4.45 -15.78 -2.53
C MET A 366 3.80 -15.68 -3.90
N HIS A 367 2.74 -16.45 -4.09
CA HIS A 367 1.84 -16.38 -5.24
C HIS A 367 0.41 -16.26 -4.69
N ALA A 368 0.04 -15.04 -4.29
CA ALA A 368 -1.13 -14.76 -3.48
C ALA A 368 -1.15 -15.62 -2.19
N ASN A 369 -2.00 -16.66 -2.08
CA ASN A 369 -2.06 -17.56 -0.93
C ASN A 369 -1.19 -18.83 -1.06
N HIS A 370 -0.57 -19.08 -2.22
CA HIS A 370 0.36 -20.19 -2.40
C HIS A 370 1.78 -19.80 -2.03
N ARG A 371 2.55 -20.75 -1.52
CA ARG A 371 3.91 -20.54 -0.99
C ARG A 371 4.87 -21.53 -1.58
N GLU A 372 6.02 -21.03 -2.00
CA GLU A 372 7.15 -21.83 -2.43
C GLU A 372 8.38 -21.49 -1.58
N ASP A 373 9.08 -22.51 -1.06
CA ASP A 373 10.29 -22.30 -0.26
C ASP A 373 11.46 -21.85 -1.15
N LEU A 374 12.13 -20.78 -0.75
CA LEU A 374 13.35 -20.28 -1.37
C LEU A 374 14.56 -20.61 -0.51
N ASP A 375 15.66 -21.03 -1.13
CA ASP A 375 16.94 -21.24 -0.46
C ASP A 375 17.74 -19.96 -0.31
N ILE A 376 17.59 -19.03 -1.26
CA ILE A 376 18.30 -17.76 -1.33
C ILE A 376 17.41 -16.70 -1.99
N VAL A 377 17.54 -15.46 -1.54
CA VAL A 377 17.00 -14.26 -2.18
C VAL A 377 18.11 -13.33 -2.63
N TYR A 378 17.83 -12.56 -3.66
CA TYR A 378 18.75 -11.68 -4.35
C TYR A 378 18.26 -10.22 -4.33
N SER A 379 19.15 -9.29 -4.63
CA SER A 379 18.77 -7.88 -4.85
C SER A 379 17.57 -7.77 -5.80
N GLY A 380 16.62 -6.88 -5.55
CA GLY A 380 15.41 -6.69 -6.34
C GLY A 380 14.29 -7.72 -6.08
N ASP A 381 14.51 -8.74 -5.25
CA ASP A 381 13.48 -9.73 -4.92
C ASP A 381 12.46 -9.17 -3.92
N ILE A 382 11.20 -9.59 -4.10
CA ILE A 382 10.13 -9.45 -3.11
C ILE A 382 9.83 -10.85 -2.60
N ALA A 383 9.98 -11.05 -1.29
CA ALA A 383 9.81 -12.35 -0.65
C ALA A 383 9.16 -12.20 0.73
N ALA A 384 8.87 -13.32 1.37
CA ALA A 384 8.34 -13.36 2.72
C ALA A 384 9.22 -14.22 3.63
N ALA A 385 9.36 -13.83 4.89
CA ALA A 385 10.10 -14.59 5.90
C ALA A 385 9.16 -15.07 7.01
N VAL A 386 9.45 -16.28 7.52
CA VAL A 386 8.78 -16.84 8.70
C VAL A 386 9.80 -16.93 9.83
N GLY A 387 9.37 -16.55 11.03
CA GLY A 387 10.18 -16.70 12.23
C GLY A 387 10.81 -15.41 12.76
N LEU A 388 10.63 -14.27 12.08
CA LEU A 388 11.03 -12.96 12.59
C LEU A 388 10.09 -12.54 13.73
N GLN A 389 10.62 -12.42 14.94
CA GLN A 389 9.79 -12.15 16.12
C GLN A 389 9.69 -10.65 16.44
N ASN A 390 10.78 -9.91 16.24
CA ASN A 390 10.86 -8.50 16.64
C ASN A 390 10.56 -7.55 15.48
N THR A 391 10.67 -8.00 14.23
CA THR A 391 10.49 -7.14 13.05
C THR A 391 9.02 -6.77 12.86
N THR A 392 8.77 -5.47 12.66
CA THR A 392 7.47 -4.89 12.33
C THR A 392 7.52 -4.18 10.97
N THR A 393 6.38 -3.70 10.49
CA THR A 393 6.28 -2.97 9.22
C THR A 393 7.10 -1.68 9.26
N GLY A 394 7.85 -1.40 8.21
CA GLY A 394 8.72 -0.22 8.07
C GLY A 394 10.14 -0.41 8.58
N GLU A 395 10.49 -1.57 9.15
CA GLU A 395 11.83 -1.81 9.70
C GLU A 395 12.80 -2.40 8.69
N THR A 396 14.07 -2.07 8.88
CA THR A 396 15.16 -2.50 8.01
C THR A 396 15.82 -3.78 8.54
N LEU A 397 16.05 -4.71 7.63
CA LEU A 397 16.84 -5.92 7.84
C LEU A 397 18.14 -5.82 7.03
N CYS A 398 19.30 -5.87 7.68
CA CYS A 398 20.57 -5.68 6.99
C CYS A 398 21.67 -6.62 7.48
N ASP A 399 22.83 -6.55 6.80
CA ASP A 399 24.06 -7.20 7.22
C ASP A 399 24.56 -6.61 8.55
N GLU A 400 24.96 -7.46 9.49
CA GLU A 400 25.42 -7.03 10.83
C GLU A 400 26.71 -6.19 10.80
N LYS A 401 27.55 -6.37 9.77
CA LYS A 401 28.83 -5.66 9.64
C LYS A 401 28.69 -4.32 8.91
N HIS A 402 27.61 -4.14 8.19
CA HIS A 402 27.31 -2.95 7.40
C HIS A 402 25.90 -2.45 7.74
N PRO A 403 25.69 -2.00 8.99
CA PRO A 403 24.37 -1.60 9.44
C PRO A 403 23.89 -0.36 8.69
N ILE A 404 22.62 -0.36 8.30
CA ILE A 404 21.92 0.77 7.70
C ILE A 404 20.48 0.75 8.15
N ILE A 405 19.89 1.91 8.40
CA ILE A 405 18.45 2.11 8.51
C ILE A 405 18.01 2.76 7.21
N LEU A 406 17.25 2.03 6.40
CA LEU A 406 16.65 2.58 5.20
C LEU A 406 15.57 3.59 5.59
N GLU A 407 15.32 4.55 4.71
CA GLU A 407 14.29 5.57 4.93
C GLU A 407 12.98 4.95 5.40
N SER A 408 12.47 5.45 6.53
CA SER A 408 11.29 4.92 7.19
C SER A 408 10.00 5.27 6.44
N MET A 409 8.95 4.48 6.70
CA MET A 409 7.60 4.81 6.26
C MET A 409 6.89 5.58 7.36
N ASP A 410 6.33 6.73 7.01
CA ASP A 410 5.46 7.50 7.90
C ASP A 410 4.02 7.04 7.75
N PHE A 411 3.36 6.76 8.86
CA PHE A 411 1.98 6.31 8.87
C PHE A 411 1.06 7.39 9.44
N PRO A 412 -0.08 7.68 8.79
CA PRO A 412 -1.03 8.66 9.30
C PRO A 412 -1.69 8.18 10.59
N GLU A 413 -2.07 9.14 11.42
CA GLU A 413 -2.83 8.86 12.63
C GLU A 413 -4.27 8.45 12.30
N PRO A 414 -4.87 7.52 13.09
CA PRO A 414 -6.25 7.10 12.94
C PRO A 414 -7.24 8.26 13.01
N VAL A 415 -8.26 8.23 12.16
CA VAL A 415 -9.25 9.31 12.03
C VAL A 415 -10.49 9.07 12.89
N ILE A 416 -10.94 7.82 13.01
CA ILE A 416 -12.14 7.46 13.76
C ILE A 416 -11.83 6.49 14.91
N ARG A 417 -12.72 6.49 15.91
CA ARG A 417 -12.61 5.67 17.12
C ARG A 417 -13.95 5.07 17.47
N VAL A 418 -13.93 3.81 17.91
CA VAL A 418 -15.12 3.14 18.47
C VAL A 418 -14.71 2.36 19.72
N ALA A 419 -15.67 2.19 20.64
CA ALA A 419 -15.49 1.32 21.80
C ALA A 419 -15.84 -0.11 21.41
N ILE A 420 -15.06 -1.08 21.91
CA ILE A 420 -15.28 -2.50 21.67
C ILE A 420 -15.29 -3.27 22.99
N GLU A 421 -16.30 -4.10 23.17
CA GLU A 421 -16.47 -4.91 24.36
C GLU A 421 -16.75 -6.37 24.00
N PRO A 422 -16.04 -7.34 24.58
CA PRO A 422 -16.32 -8.75 24.31
C PRO A 422 -17.67 -9.13 24.93
N LYS A 423 -18.47 -9.95 24.24
CA LYS A 423 -19.76 -10.41 24.74
C LYS A 423 -19.64 -11.31 25.99
N THR A 424 -18.47 -11.89 26.24
CA THR A 424 -18.23 -12.80 27.36
C THR A 424 -16.93 -12.43 28.09
N LYS A 425 -16.88 -12.68 29.41
CA LYS A 425 -15.64 -12.48 30.19
C LYS A 425 -14.46 -13.32 29.69
N ALA A 426 -14.72 -14.55 29.23
CA ALA A 426 -13.69 -15.41 28.64
C ALA A 426 -13.15 -14.86 27.29
N GLY A 427 -13.92 -13.99 26.63
CA GLY A 427 -13.50 -13.30 25.41
C GLY A 427 -12.51 -12.17 25.65
N GLN A 428 -12.41 -11.63 26.87
CA GLN A 428 -11.57 -10.45 27.16
C GLN A 428 -10.09 -10.69 26.86
N GLU A 429 -9.52 -11.76 27.37
CA GLU A 429 -8.12 -12.10 27.15
C GLU A 429 -7.84 -12.42 25.67
N LYS A 430 -8.74 -13.21 25.03
CA LYS A 430 -8.65 -13.51 23.61
C LYS A 430 -8.72 -12.27 22.73
N MET A 431 -9.61 -11.31 23.09
CA MET A 431 -9.75 -10.04 22.38
C MET A 431 -8.47 -9.24 22.47
N GLY A 432 -7.86 -9.12 23.65
CA GLY A 432 -6.58 -8.40 23.80
C GLY A 432 -5.46 -8.99 22.93
N ILE A 433 -5.32 -10.31 22.92
CA ILE A 433 -4.33 -11.00 22.07
C ILE A 433 -4.62 -10.77 20.57
N ALA A 434 -5.89 -10.86 20.17
CA ALA A 434 -6.29 -10.68 18.79
C ALA A 434 -6.07 -9.25 18.31
N LEU A 435 -6.47 -8.25 19.11
CA LEU A 435 -6.24 -6.82 18.81
C LEU A 435 -4.75 -6.49 18.71
N ALA A 436 -3.92 -7.03 19.60
CA ALA A 436 -2.46 -6.85 19.52
C ALA A 436 -1.88 -7.40 18.21
N LYS A 437 -2.31 -8.57 17.77
CA LYS A 437 -1.88 -9.14 16.47
C LYS A 437 -2.33 -8.30 15.29
N LEU A 438 -3.58 -7.83 15.30
CA LEU A 438 -4.09 -6.95 14.24
C LEU A 438 -3.34 -5.61 14.18
N ALA A 439 -2.95 -5.07 15.34
CA ALA A 439 -2.12 -3.86 15.42
C ALA A 439 -0.66 -4.09 14.95
N GLU A 440 -0.14 -5.32 15.03
CA GLU A 440 1.16 -5.65 14.43
C GLU A 440 1.09 -5.71 12.89
N GLU A 441 -0.05 -6.12 12.33
CA GLU A 441 -0.25 -6.20 10.88
C GLU A 441 -0.46 -4.82 10.25
N ASP A 442 -1.24 -3.97 10.94
CA ASP A 442 -1.63 -2.64 10.45
C ASP A 442 -1.18 -1.53 11.41
N PRO A 443 -0.15 -0.77 11.06
CA PRO A 443 0.36 0.32 11.90
C PRO A 443 -0.62 1.49 12.07
N THR A 444 -1.67 1.60 11.24
CA THR A 444 -2.73 2.61 11.36
C THR A 444 -3.89 2.16 12.23
N PHE A 445 -3.93 0.89 12.59
CA PHE A 445 -4.86 0.37 13.57
C PHE A 445 -4.27 0.51 14.97
N LYS A 446 -4.93 1.28 15.84
CA LYS A 446 -4.51 1.45 17.24
C LYS A 446 -5.58 0.89 18.17
N THR A 447 -5.12 0.32 19.27
CA THR A 447 -5.98 -0.16 20.35
C THR A 447 -5.39 0.24 21.70
N TYR A 448 -6.25 0.73 22.58
CA TYR A 448 -5.87 1.13 23.94
C TYR A 448 -7.08 1.05 24.88
N THR A 449 -6.81 1.03 26.16
CA THR A 449 -7.85 1.16 27.18
C THR A 449 -7.92 2.60 27.62
N ASP A 450 -9.10 3.21 27.54
CA ASP A 450 -9.34 4.54 28.04
C ASP A 450 -9.28 4.50 29.59
N GLU A 451 -8.40 5.29 30.19
CA GLU A 451 -8.12 5.26 31.62
C GLU A 451 -9.30 5.77 32.47
N GLU A 452 -10.10 6.68 31.91
CA GLU A 452 -11.23 7.29 32.65
C GLU A 452 -12.49 6.42 32.57
N THR A 453 -12.79 5.84 31.39
CA THR A 453 -14.00 5.05 31.19
C THR A 453 -13.78 3.56 31.36
N GLY A 454 -12.53 3.10 31.33
CA GLY A 454 -12.15 1.68 31.34
C GLY A 454 -12.54 0.92 30.07
N GLN A 455 -13.04 1.60 29.04
CA GLN A 455 -13.41 0.97 27.78
C GLN A 455 -12.18 0.64 26.92
N THR A 456 -12.23 -0.48 26.23
CA THR A 456 -11.27 -0.76 25.15
C THR A 456 -11.69 0.01 23.91
N ILE A 457 -10.81 0.88 23.43
CA ILE A 457 -11.00 1.69 22.22
C ILE A 457 -10.19 1.09 21.09
N ILE A 458 -10.79 1.03 19.91
CA ILE A 458 -10.10 0.76 18.66
C ILE A 458 -10.22 1.97 17.75
N ALA A 459 -9.13 2.30 17.06
CA ALA A 459 -9.03 3.46 16.19
C ALA A 459 -8.48 3.03 14.82
N GLY A 460 -9.00 3.62 13.75
CA GLY A 460 -8.65 3.29 12.38
C GLY A 460 -8.90 4.42 11.40
N MET A 461 -8.63 4.19 10.13
CA MET A 461 -8.67 5.19 9.06
C MET A 461 -10.09 5.51 8.58
N GLY A 462 -11.05 4.61 8.76
CA GLY A 462 -12.44 4.80 8.33
C GLY A 462 -13.37 3.72 8.89
N GLU A 463 -14.67 3.88 8.65
CA GLU A 463 -15.71 2.96 9.13
C GLU A 463 -15.50 1.55 8.58
N LEU A 464 -15.25 1.43 7.27
CA LEU A 464 -15.03 0.14 6.63
C LEU A 464 -13.77 -0.55 7.18
N HIS A 465 -12.71 0.21 7.46
CA HIS A 465 -11.50 -0.34 8.09
C HIS A 465 -11.82 -1.00 9.44
N LEU A 466 -12.50 -0.29 10.36
CA LEU A 466 -12.87 -0.82 11.67
C LEU A 466 -13.88 -1.97 11.58
N GLU A 467 -14.82 -1.91 10.64
CA GLU A 467 -15.78 -2.99 10.38
C GLU A 467 -15.07 -4.30 9.99
N ILE A 468 -14.07 -4.21 9.13
CA ILE A 468 -13.25 -5.36 8.73
C ILE A 468 -12.44 -5.92 9.91
N ILE A 469 -11.84 -5.07 10.72
CA ILE A 469 -11.14 -5.49 11.95
C ILE A 469 -12.07 -6.27 12.87
N VAL A 470 -13.29 -5.78 13.10
CA VAL A 470 -14.29 -6.45 13.95
C VAL A 470 -14.73 -7.79 13.34
N ASP A 471 -14.93 -7.84 12.03
CA ASP A 471 -15.28 -9.07 11.33
C ASP A 471 -14.13 -10.10 11.39
N ARG A 472 -12.87 -9.66 11.27
CA ARG A 472 -11.69 -10.50 11.47
C ARG A 472 -11.60 -11.06 12.89
N LEU A 473 -11.92 -10.25 13.92
CA LEU A 473 -12.00 -10.72 15.31
C LEU A 473 -12.97 -11.91 15.45
N LEU A 474 -14.14 -11.82 14.80
CA LEU A 474 -15.12 -12.89 14.81
C LEU A 474 -14.66 -14.12 14.00
N ARG A 475 -14.23 -13.92 12.76
CA ARG A 475 -13.95 -15.02 11.82
C ARG A 475 -12.65 -15.74 12.11
N GLU A 476 -11.56 -14.99 12.34
CA GLU A 476 -10.21 -15.54 12.52
C GLU A 476 -9.94 -15.93 13.97
N PHE A 477 -10.31 -15.07 14.92
CA PHE A 477 -10.00 -15.25 16.34
C PHE A 477 -11.15 -15.83 17.17
N LYS A 478 -12.34 -15.99 16.58
CA LYS A 478 -13.55 -16.51 17.26
C LYS A 478 -13.91 -15.69 18.51
N VAL A 479 -13.78 -14.37 18.41
CA VAL A 479 -14.13 -13.39 19.46
C VAL A 479 -15.35 -12.62 19.03
N GLU A 480 -16.47 -12.81 19.74
CA GLU A 480 -17.66 -11.98 19.55
C GLU A 480 -17.56 -10.73 20.42
N ALA A 481 -17.75 -9.57 19.80
CA ALA A 481 -17.70 -8.28 20.45
C ALA A 481 -18.90 -7.40 20.10
N ASN A 482 -19.25 -6.49 21.00
CA ASN A 482 -20.16 -5.39 20.75
C ASN A 482 -19.34 -4.16 20.41
N VAL A 483 -19.77 -3.41 19.42
CA VAL A 483 -19.15 -2.14 19.00
C VAL A 483 -20.13 -1.01 19.30
N GLY A 484 -19.64 0.08 19.85
CA GLY A 484 -20.43 1.25 20.19
C GLY A 484 -19.60 2.52 20.18
N GLU A 485 -20.25 3.63 20.42
CA GLU A 485 -19.56 4.91 20.57
C GLU A 485 -18.77 4.95 21.89
N PRO A 486 -17.57 5.57 21.92
CA PRO A 486 -16.83 5.82 23.15
C PRO A 486 -17.65 6.65 24.13
N GLN A 487 -17.59 6.29 25.39
CA GLN A 487 -18.23 7.09 26.45
C GLN A 487 -17.51 8.44 26.61
N VAL A 488 -18.27 9.48 26.83
CA VAL A 488 -17.72 10.81 27.10
C VAL A 488 -17.50 10.93 28.62
N SER A 489 -16.25 11.14 29.02
CA SER A 489 -15.91 11.44 30.40
C SER A 489 -16.28 12.90 30.71
N TYR A 490 -17.32 13.06 31.50
CA TYR A 490 -17.70 14.38 31.97
C TYR A 490 -16.85 14.76 33.17
N ARG A 491 -16.30 15.97 33.16
CA ARG A 491 -15.59 16.56 34.29
C ARG A 491 -16.41 17.69 34.86
N GLU A 492 -16.50 17.72 36.17
CA GLU A 492 -17.16 18.81 36.89
C GLU A 492 -16.14 19.88 37.29
N ALA A 493 -16.54 21.14 37.21
CA ALA A 493 -15.75 22.26 37.65
C ALA A 493 -16.58 23.17 38.58
N ILE A 494 -15.99 23.62 39.68
CA ILE A 494 -16.61 24.61 40.53
C ILE A 494 -16.48 26.00 39.90
N ARG A 495 -17.55 26.80 39.98
CA ARG A 495 -17.57 28.17 39.41
C ARG A 495 -17.64 29.27 40.48
N LYS A 496 -17.81 28.90 41.73
CA LYS A 496 -17.95 29.83 42.89
C LYS A 496 -17.20 29.28 44.08
N SER A 497 -16.65 30.17 44.88
CA SER A 497 -16.08 29.81 46.18
C SER A 497 -17.17 29.30 47.10
N VAL A 498 -16.92 28.19 47.78
CA VAL A 498 -17.82 27.55 48.72
C VAL A 498 -17.07 27.19 49.98
N ASN A 499 -17.66 27.50 51.15
CA ASN A 499 -17.19 27.02 52.45
C ASN A 499 -18.05 25.83 52.87
N ILE A 500 -17.42 24.72 53.17
CA ILE A 500 -18.09 23.51 53.62
C ILE A 500 -17.51 23.04 54.96
N GLU A 501 -18.40 22.73 55.90
CA GLU A 501 -18.08 22.09 57.17
C GLU A 501 -18.66 20.68 57.15
N HIS A 502 -17.83 19.68 57.42
CA HIS A 502 -18.29 18.31 57.54
C HIS A 502 -17.73 17.65 58.79
N LYS A 503 -18.65 17.05 59.56
CA LYS A 503 -18.35 16.30 60.77
C LYS A 503 -18.76 14.84 60.56
N TYR A 504 -17.80 13.96 60.60
CA TYR A 504 -18.03 12.53 60.59
C TYR A 504 -17.82 11.96 61.97
N ALA A 505 -18.87 11.42 62.61
CA ALA A 505 -18.80 10.76 63.87
C ALA A 505 -19.56 9.44 63.83
N ARG A 506 -18.86 8.33 63.88
CA ARG A 506 -19.45 7.00 63.87
C ARG A 506 -18.86 6.12 64.96
N GLN A 507 -19.69 5.47 65.74
CA GLN A 507 -19.28 4.48 66.70
C GLN A 507 -19.95 3.16 66.41
N SER A 508 -19.13 2.13 66.11
CA SER A 508 -19.58 0.75 65.93
C SER A 508 -18.62 -0.15 66.69
N GLY A 509 -19.10 -0.71 67.82
CA GLY A 509 -18.24 -1.49 68.72
C GLY A 509 -17.29 -0.59 69.55
N GLY A 510 -16.29 -1.11 70.23
CA GLY A 510 -15.44 -0.42 71.18
C GLY A 510 -14.53 0.72 70.70
N LYS A 511 -14.49 1.08 69.44
CA LYS A 511 -13.68 2.17 68.83
C LYS A 511 -14.57 3.09 68.01
N GLY A 512 -14.62 4.39 68.41
CA GLY A 512 -15.28 5.42 67.58
C GLY A 512 -14.36 6.00 66.51
N GLN A 513 -14.95 6.39 65.40
CA GLN A 513 -14.28 7.17 64.34
C GLN A 513 -14.81 8.60 64.41
N TYR A 514 -13.89 9.55 64.34
CA TYR A 514 -14.23 10.99 64.37
C TYR A 514 -13.34 11.75 63.41
N GLY A 515 -13.95 12.59 62.61
CA GLY A 515 -13.26 13.53 61.69
C GLY A 515 -14.13 14.79 61.57
N HIS A 516 -13.52 15.96 61.71
CA HIS A 516 -14.20 17.23 61.55
C HIS A 516 -13.30 18.17 60.73
N VAL A 517 -13.76 18.60 59.56
CA VAL A 517 -13.01 19.47 58.68
C VAL A 517 -13.87 20.63 58.20
N LEU A 518 -13.25 21.80 58.06
CA LEU A 518 -13.79 22.93 57.33
C LEU A 518 -12.91 23.12 56.08
N LEU A 519 -13.55 23.11 54.91
CA LEU A 519 -12.88 23.31 53.64
C LEU A 519 -13.44 24.55 52.96
N LYS A 520 -12.56 25.32 52.34
CA LYS A 520 -12.91 26.37 51.40
C LYS A 520 -12.48 25.89 50.03
N LEU A 521 -13.42 25.68 49.11
CA LEU A 521 -13.16 25.34 47.74
C LEU A 521 -13.27 26.60 46.88
N GLU A 522 -12.25 26.89 46.12
CA GLU A 522 -12.17 28.06 45.24
C GLU A 522 -11.87 27.60 43.80
N PRO A 523 -12.55 28.19 42.78
CA PRO A 523 -12.18 27.90 41.39
C PRO A 523 -10.79 28.45 41.11
N LEU A 524 -9.98 27.66 40.41
CA LEU A 524 -8.71 28.07 39.82
C LEU A 524 -8.91 28.49 38.36
N GLU A 525 -7.90 29.09 37.76
CA GLU A 525 -7.89 29.36 36.32
C GLU A 525 -7.89 28.06 35.51
N GLU A 526 -8.44 28.12 34.30
CA GLU A 526 -8.51 26.96 33.40
C GLU A 526 -7.11 26.38 33.12
N GLY A 527 -6.96 25.07 33.39
CA GLY A 527 -5.68 24.38 33.24
C GLY A 527 -4.76 24.39 34.45
N ALA A 528 -5.08 25.12 35.51
CA ALA A 528 -4.25 25.19 36.73
C ALA A 528 -4.30 23.90 37.60
N GLY A 529 -5.24 22.98 37.32
CA GLY A 529 -5.34 21.68 37.98
C GLY A 529 -5.84 21.78 39.42
N TYR A 530 -5.10 21.22 40.37
CA TYR A 530 -5.44 21.12 41.77
C TYR A 530 -4.34 21.78 42.65
N GLU A 531 -4.72 22.62 43.59
CA GLU A 531 -3.84 23.25 44.57
C GLU A 531 -4.38 23.06 45.97
N PHE A 532 -3.58 22.50 46.87
CA PHE A 532 -3.93 22.37 48.27
C PHE A 532 -3.26 23.46 49.13
N VAL A 533 -4.06 24.29 49.73
CA VAL A 533 -3.59 25.37 50.63
C VAL A 533 -3.92 25.05 52.07
N ASN A 534 -2.89 24.90 52.89
CA ASN A 534 -3.06 24.71 54.31
C ASN A 534 -3.24 26.07 55.03
N ALA A 535 -4.48 26.42 55.39
CA ALA A 535 -4.86 27.66 56.05
C ALA A 535 -5.05 27.48 57.56
N ILE A 536 -4.57 26.39 58.17
CA ILE A 536 -4.76 26.11 59.63
C ILE A 536 -3.94 27.06 60.48
N VAL A 537 -4.60 27.72 61.41
CA VAL A 537 -3.99 28.64 62.38
C VAL A 537 -4.11 28.07 63.79
N GLY A 538 -3.04 28.19 64.58
CA GLY A 538 -3.05 27.82 65.99
C GLY A 538 -3.08 26.34 66.33
N GLY A 539 -2.82 25.46 65.34
CA GLY A 539 -2.78 24.00 65.55
C GLY A 539 -4.15 23.35 65.78
N ALA A 540 -5.21 23.92 65.20
CA ALA A 540 -6.58 23.42 65.31
C ALA A 540 -6.73 21.95 64.81
N ILE A 541 -5.88 21.52 63.82
CA ILE A 541 -5.72 20.13 63.42
C ILE A 541 -4.24 19.73 63.60
N PRO A 542 -3.95 18.59 64.26
CA PRO A 542 -2.57 18.09 64.32
C PRO A 542 -1.96 17.91 62.93
N LYS A 543 -0.69 18.31 62.78
CA LYS A 543 0.01 18.32 61.47
C LYS A 543 0.01 16.97 60.76
N GLU A 544 -0.04 15.88 61.52
CA GLU A 544 -0.06 14.51 61.02
C GLU A 544 -1.32 14.12 60.22
N TYR A 545 -2.45 14.86 60.44
CA TYR A 545 -3.71 14.59 59.74
C TYR A 545 -3.92 15.45 58.49
N ILE A 546 -3.09 16.48 58.27
CA ILE A 546 -3.21 17.37 57.12
C ILE A 546 -3.01 16.63 55.77
N PRO A 547 -1.98 15.74 55.61
CA PRO A 547 -1.83 14.97 54.41
C PRO A 547 -3.01 14.03 54.13
N ALA A 548 -3.67 13.54 55.19
CA ALA A 548 -4.85 12.68 55.02
C ALA A 548 -6.08 13.46 54.54
N VAL A 549 -6.19 14.75 54.86
CA VAL A 549 -7.24 15.64 54.32
C VAL A 549 -6.98 15.94 52.84
N ASP A 550 -5.74 16.27 52.49
CA ASP A 550 -5.33 16.52 51.11
C ASP A 550 -5.57 15.29 50.21
N ALA A 551 -5.19 14.11 50.67
CA ALA A 551 -5.42 12.85 49.95
C ALA A 551 -6.91 12.45 49.86
N GLY A 552 -7.76 13.00 50.74
CA GLY A 552 -9.20 12.75 50.74
C GLY A 552 -10.01 13.70 49.87
N ILE A 553 -9.42 14.81 49.44
CA ILE A 553 -9.99 15.78 48.51
C ILE A 553 -9.70 15.34 47.05
#